data_2738553908848cba8036aba6edb788da
#
_entry.id   2738553908848cba8036aba6edb788da
#
_cell.length_a   1.000
_cell.length_b   1.000
_cell.length_c   1.000
_cell.angle_alpha   90.00
_cell.angle_beta   90.00
_cell.angle_gamma   90.00
#
_symmetry.space_group_name_H-M   'P 1'
#
loop_
_entity.id
_entity.type
_entity.pdbx_description
1 polymer ?
#
loop_
_entity_poly.entity_id
_entity_poly.type
_entity_poly.pdbx_seq_one_letter_code
_entity_poly.pdbx_strand_id
1 'polypeptide(L)'
;MIRTLSLAVVLFCHGVGVTLAQDFPKPGPEHARLQEMEGTWDAVMDFGGPKSKCVATYKSICGGMWIESDFEGDLGGIPFKGHGLDGYDLQKKEYVGVWVDSMSSVPLNSVGNYDADTKTLKMTGTSPGPDGKPTKHTMTSVMKDADHMTFQMSMVGPDGKEQQAFSIEYTRRKK
;
A
#
# COMPACT_ATOMS: atom_id res chain seq x y z
N MET A 1 -5.62 83.85 -24.78
CA MET A 1 -5.55 82.44 -25.20
C MET A 1 -4.74 81.72 -24.15
N ILE A 2 -5.40 81.06 -23.20
CA ILE A 2 -4.79 80.25 -22.12
C ILE A 2 -4.88 78.80 -22.49
N ARG A 3 -3.74 78.07 -22.70
CA ARG A 3 -3.68 76.67 -22.96
C ARG A 3 -3.52 75.94 -21.63
N THR A 4 -4.56 75.24 -21.23
CA THR A 4 -4.55 74.30 -20.11
C THR A 4 -3.85 72.99 -20.52
N LEU A 5 -2.76 72.69 -19.82
CA LEU A 5 -2.02 71.38 -19.98
C LEU A 5 -2.60 70.36 -19.01
N SER A 6 -3.30 69.36 -19.52
CA SER A 6 -3.81 68.21 -18.70
C SER A 6 -2.73 67.18 -18.49
N LEU A 7 -2.29 67.02 -17.25
CA LEU A 7 -1.33 66.01 -16.83
C LEU A 7 -2.10 64.69 -16.54
N ALA A 8 -1.96 63.70 -17.40
CA ALA A 8 -2.51 62.38 -17.16
C ALA A 8 -1.56 61.58 -16.28
N VAL A 9 -1.97 61.30 -15.05
CA VAL A 9 -1.26 60.40 -14.13
C VAL A 9 -1.69 58.95 -14.44
N VAL A 10 -0.77 58.17 -15.01
CA VAL A 10 -0.95 56.71 -15.22
C VAL A 10 -0.54 55.98 -13.93
N LEU A 11 -1.51 55.52 -13.15
CA LEU A 11 -1.26 54.64 -12.00
C LEU A 11 -0.91 53.23 -12.52
N PHE A 12 0.36 52.84 -12.40
CA PHE A 12 0.81 51.47 -12.63
C PHE A 12 0.50 50.65 -11.39
N CYS A 13 -0.64 49.92 -11.35
CA CYS A 13 -0.91 48.91 -10.34
C CYS A 13 0.00 47.70 -10.59
N HIS A 14 1.12 47.62 -9.87
CA HIS A 14 1.91 46.40 -9.79
C HIS A 14 1.12 45.39 -8.96
N GLY A 15 0.40 44.48 -9.63
CA GLY A 15 -0.19 43.31 -9.01
C GLY A 15 0.93 42.37 -8.51
N VAL A 16 1.15 42.35 -7.21
CA VAL A 16 2.00 41.32 -6.57
C VAL A 16 1.24 40.01 -6.68
N GLY A 17 1.54 39.21 -7.70
CA GLY A 17 1.07 37.84 -7.81
C GLY A 17 1.68 37.05 -6.67
N VAL A 18 0.93 36.76 -5.62
CA VAL A 18 1.29 35.77 -4.60
C VAL A 18 1.12 34.41 -5.26
N THR A 19 2.20 33.88 -5.83
CA THR A 19 2.25 32.45 -6.20
C THR A 19 2.30 31.69 -4.89
N LEU A 20 1.14 31.17 -4.44
CA LEU A 20 1.10 30.14 -3.43
C LEU A 20 1.75 28.90 -4.07
N ALA A 21 3.02 28.68 -3.79
CA ALA A 21 3.66 27.41 -4.08
C ALA A 21 2.88 26.34 -3.28
N GLN A 22 2.05 25.59 -3.95
CA GLN A 22 1.32 24.49 -3.33
C GLN A 22 2.36 23.39 -3.07
N ASP A 23 2.77 23.27 -1.80
CA ASP A 23 3.71 22.24 -1.39
C ASP A 23 2.97 20.89 -1.45
N PHE A 24 3.24 20.12 -2.50
CA PHE A 24 2.72 18.77 -2.62
C PHE A 24 3.36 17.86 -1.58
N PRO A 25 2.61 16.88 -1.02
CA PRO A 25 3.16 15.92 -0.08
C PRO A 25 4.35 15.17 -0.70
N LYS A 26 5.37 14.94 0.11
CA LYS A 26 6.58 14.19 -0.28
C LYS A 26 6.67 12.90 0.53
N PRO A 27 7.29 11.83 -0.03
CA PRO A 27 7.53 10.61 0.72
C PRO A 27 8.33 10.90 2.01
N GLY A 28 7.89 10.31 3.11
CA GLY A 28 8.56 10.37 4.42
C GLY A 28 9.12 9.00 4.84
N PRO A 29 9.55 8.86 6.11
CA PRO A 29 10.11 7.60 6.64
C PRO A 29 9.17 6.41 6.51
N GLU A 30 7.86 6.62 6.60
CA GLU A 30 6.84 5.58 6.46
C GLU A 30 6.79 5.02 5.04
N HIS A 31 6.93 5.90 4.04
CA HIS A 31 7.03 5.49 2.65
C HIS A 31 8.34 4.75 2.35
N ALA A 32 9.47 5.21 2.93
CA ALA A 32 10.76 4.54 2.79
C ALA A 32 10.69 3.09 3.28
N ARG A 33 9.92 2.82 4.33
CA ARG A 33 9.69 1.47 4.84
C ARG A 33 8.94 0.58 3.85
N LEU A 34 7.94 1.09 3.15
CA LEU A 34 7.27 0.35 2.08
C LEU A 34 8.25 0.05 0.94
N GLN A 35 9.15 1.00 0.63
CA GLN A 35 10.15 0.84 -0.43
C GLN A 35 11.22 -0.22 -0.09
N GLU A 36 11.39 -0.61 1.18
CA GLU A 36 12.25 -1.74 1.56
C GLU A 36 11.79 -3.06 0.92
N MET A 37 10.51 -3.17 0.55
CA MET A 37 9.98 -4.35 -0.16
C MET A 37 10.34 -4.37 -1.65
N GLU A 38 10.82 -3.27 -2.24
CA GLU A 38 11.05 -3.17 -3.68
C GLU A 38 11.98 -4.28 -4.21
N GLY A 39 11.56 -4.91 -5.32
CA GLY A 39 12.28 -6.00 -5.97
C GLY A 39 11.41 -7.22 -6.23
N THR A 40 12.04 -8.32 -6.66
CA THR A 40 11.37 -9.59 -6.94
C THR A 40 11.70 -10.61 -5.85
N TRP A 41 10.68 -11.36 -5.44
CA TRP A 41 10.75 -12.31 -4.35
C TRP A 41 10.19 -13.66 -4.76
N ASP A 42 10.89 -14.72 -4.39
CA ASP A 42 10.31 -16.05 -4.35
C ASP A 42 9.41 -16.15 -3.12
N ALA A 43 8.16 -16.53 -3.33
CA ALA A 43 7.14 -16.63 -2.29
C ALA A 43 6.69 -18.07 -2.13
N VAL A 44 6.65 -18.56 -0.89
CA VAL A 44 6.13 -19.89 -0.55
C VAL A 44 4.89 -19.71 0.31
N MET A 45 3.74 -20.00 -0.27
CA MET A 45 2.44 -19.86 0.38
C MET A 45 1.99 -21.16 1.02
N ASP A 46 1.50 -21.08 2.26
CA ASP A 46 1.09 -22.21 3.10
C ASP A 46 -0.33 -22.00 3.63
N PHE A 47 -1.26 -22.86 3.22
CA PHE A 47 -2.65 -22.91 3.69
C PHE A 47 -2.89 -24.01 4.73
N GLY A 48 -1.83 -24.62 5.28
CA GLY A 48 -1.92 -25.78 6.16
C GLY A 48 -1.92 -27.12 5.42
N GLY A 49 -1.53 -27.13 4.14
CA GLY A 49 -1.43 -28.29 3.27
C GLY A 49 -0.17 -28.25 2.38
N PRO A 50 -0.24 -28.77 1.16
CA PRO A 50 0.85 -28.64 0.19
C PRO A 50 1.16 -27.15 -0.08
N LYS A 51 2.44 -26.80 0.00
CA LYS A 51 2.88 -25.42 -0.21
C LYS A 51 2.89 -25.04 -1.68
N SER A 52 2.44 -23.82 -1.99
CA SER A 52 2.45 -23.28 -3.34
C SER A 52 3.65 -22.36 -3.54
N LYS A 53 4.33 -22.51 -4.69
CA LYS A 53 5.41 -21.62 -5.10
C LYS A 53 4.85 -20.48 -5.94
N CYS A 54 5.13 -19.27 -5.53
CA CYS A 54 4.65 -18.04 -6.15
C CYS A 54 5.82 -17.07 -6.36
N VAL A 55 5.56 -16.00 -7.06
CA VAL A 55 6.49 -14.89 -7.26
C VAL A 55 5.76 -13.60 -6.92
N ALA A 56 6.42 -12.73 -6.15
CA ALA A 56 5.95 -11.39 -5.90
C ALA A 56 6.95 -10.37 -6.47
N THR A 57 6.45 -9.31 -7.08
CA THR A 57 7.27 -8.18 -7.53
C THR A 57 6.70 -6.91 -6.92
N TYR A 58 7.55 -6.16 -6.25
CA TYR A 58 7.20 -4.88 -5.64
C TYR A 58 7.95 -3.76 -6.35
N LYS A 59 7.27 -2.64 -6.61
CA LYS A 59 7.83 -1.49 -7.30
C LYS A 59 7.32 -0.19 -6.69
N SER A 60 8.25 0.71 -6.39
CA SER A 60 7.93 2.07 -5.97
C SER A 60 7.38 2.87 -7.16
N ILE A 61 6.24 3.53 -6.97
CA ILE A 61 5.53 4.32 -7.97
C ILE A 61 5.16 5.70 -7.44
N CYS A 62 4.65 6.57 -8.31
CA CYS A 62 4.17 7.92 -7.96
C CYS A 62 5.20 8.72 -7.16
N GLY A 63 6.48 8.67 -7.57
CA GLY A 63 7.55 9.41 -6.88
C GLY A 63 7.86 8.90 -5.48
N GLY A 64 7.56 7.63 -5.17
CA GLY A 64 7.83 7.02 -3.87
C GLY A 64 6.69 7.14 -2.85
N MET A 65 5.53 7.66 -3.25
CA MET A 65 4.35 7.75 -2.38
C MET A 65 3.62 6.42 -2.21
N TRP A 66 3.78 5.52 -3.19
CA TRP A 66 3.12 4.23 -3.21
C TRP A 66 4.09 3.13 -3.58
N ILE A 67 3.78 1.91 -3.14
CA ILE A 67 4.36 0.69 -3.67
C ILE A 67 3.25 -0.14 -4.32
N GLU A 68 3.48 -0.56 -5.56
CA GLU A 68 2.64 -1.56 -6.22
C GLU A 68 3.23 -2.94 -6.03
N SER A 69 2.39 -3.95 -5.96
CA SER A 69 2.79 -5.35 -5.88
C SER A 69 2.03 -6.19 -6.88
N ASP A 70 2.76 -7.04 -7.61
CA ASP A 70 2.21 -8.11 -8.42
C ASP A 70 2.55 -9.45 -7.77
N PHE A 71 1.58 -10.33 -7.65
CA PHE A 71 1.74 -11.66 -7.08
C PHE A 71 1.18 -12.70 -8.03
N GLU A 72 2.00 -13.67 -8.43
CA GLU A 72 1.60 -14.72 -9.36
C GLU A 72 2.01 -16.09 -8.84
N GLY A 73 1.17 -17.10 -9.06
CA GLY A 73 1.47 -18.46 -8.69
C GLY A 73 0.41 -19.46 -9.13
N ASP A 74 0.59 -20.69 -8.67
CA ASP A 74 -0.38 -21.76 -8.79
C ASP A 74 -0.77 -22.24 -7.40
N LEU A 75 -2.06 -22.17 -7.09
CA LEU A 75 -2.62 -22.55 -5.80
C LEU A 75 -3.28 -23.94 -5.91
N GLY A 76 -2.44 -24.99 -6.02
CA GLY A 76 -2.95 -26.36 -6.12
C GLY A 76 -3.62 -26.68 -7.46
N GLY A 77 -3.08 -26.17 -8.58
CA GLY A 77 -3.63 -26.34 -9.94
C GLY A 77 -4.51 -25.17 -10.40
N ILE A 78 -4.70 -24.16 -9.56
CA ILE A 78 -5.48 -22.95 -9.90
C ILE A 78 -4.51 -21.79 -10.12
N PRO A 79 -4.39 -21.26 -11.36
CA PRO A 79 -3.60 -20.06 -11.61
C PRO A 79 -4.11 -18.89 -10.79
N PHE A 80 -3.23 -18.25 -10.04
CA PHE A 80 -3.54 -17.11 -9.19
C PHE A 80 -2.74 -15.88 -9.62
N LYS A 81 -3.43 -14.74 -9.69
CA LYS A 81 -2.83 -13.43 -9.87
C LYS A 81 -3.47 -12.44 -8.91
N GLY A 82 -2.64 -11.65 -8.27
CA GLY A 82 -3.09 -10.59 -7.38
C GLY A 82 -2.27 -9.32 -7.61
N HIS A 83 -2.89 -8.19 -7.34
CA HIS A 83 -2.27 -6.87 -7.45
C HIS A 83 -2.62 -6.02 -6.24
N GLY A 84 -1.62 -5.37 -5.68
CA GLY A 84 -1.75 -4.51 -4.52
C GLY A 84 -1.20 -3.11 -4.74
N LEU A 85 -1.77 -2.15 -4.01
CA LEU A 85 -1.24 -0.80 -3.85
C LEU A 85 -1.21 -0.48 -2.38
N ASP A 86 -0.03 -0.16 -1.84
CA ASP A 86 0.14 0.24 -0.46
C ASP A 86 0.78 1.63 -0.39
N GLY A 87 0.34 2.44 0.55
CA GLY A 87 0.80 3.79 0.80
C GLY A 87 0.66 4.18 2.25
N TYR A 88 0.92 5.46 2.54
CA TYR A 88 0.76 6.03 3.88
C TYR A 88 -0.05 7.32 3.83
N ASP A 89 -1.16 7.35 4.57
CA ASP A 89 -1.98 8.55 4.72
C ASP A 89 -1.34 9.49 5.76
N LEU A 90 -0.73 10.57 5.27
CA LEU A 90 -0.05 11.58 6.10
C LEU A 90 -1.01 12.32 7.05
N GLN A 91 -2.30 12.40 6.72
CA GLN A 91 -3.29 13.09 7.54
C GLN A 91 -3.76 12.20 8.69
N LYS A 92 -4.09 10.94 8.39
CA LYS A 92 -4.55 9.97 9.37
C LYS A 92 -3.40 9.27 10.12
N LYS A 93 -2.17 9.38 9.56
CA LYS A 93 -0.96 8.74 10.09
C LYS A 93 -1.10 7.22 10.17
N GLU A 94 -1.63 6.63 9.11
CA GLU A 94 -1.83 5.18 8.99
C GLU A 94 -1.41 4.68 7.61
N TYR A 95 -0.98 3.43 7.54
CA TYR A 95 -0.79 2.73 6.27
C TYR A 95 -2.16 2.40 5.68
N VAL A 96 -2.25 2.51 4.36
CA VAL A 96 -3.46 2.21 3.60
C VAL A 96 -3.09 1.24 2.48
N GLY A 97 -3.98 0.29 2.19
CA GLY A 97 -3.75 -0.69 1.12
C GLY A 97 -5.03 -1.06 0.41
N VAL A 98 -4.86 -1.42 -0.86
CA VAL A 98 -5.92 -2.02 -1.70
C VAL A 98 -5.35 -3.27 -2.35
N TRP A 99 -6.06 -4.37 -2.24
CA TRP A 99 -5.73 -5.63 -2.89
C TRP A 99 -6.86 -6.10 -3.78
N VAL A 100 -6.53 -6.56 -4.98
CA VAL A 100 -7.43 -7.23 -5.92
C VAL A 100 -6.78 -8.51 -6.43
N ASP A 101 -7.56 -9.54 -6.70
CA ASP A 101 -7.04 -10.81 -7.21
C ASP A 101 -8.03 -11.54 -8.12
N SER A 102 -7.52 -12.60 -8.75
CA SER A 102 -8.28 -13.41 -9.71
C SER A 102 -9.38 -14.28 -9.08
N MET A 103 -9.47 -14.33 -7.74
CA MET A 103 -10.45 -15.16 -7.01
C MET A 103 -11.56 -14.33 -6.37
N SER A 104 -11.44 -12.99 -6.40
CA SER A 104 -12.42 -12.09 -5.81
C SER A 104 -12.87 -11.02 -6.80
N SER A 105 -14.15 -10.72 -6.81
CA SER A 105 -14.73 -9.60 -7.57
C SER A 105 -14.78 -8.29 -6.76
N VAL A 106 -14.33 -8.31 -5.49
CA VAL A 106 -14.39 -7.19 -4.56
C VAL A 106 -12.99 -6.89 -4.04
N PRO A 107 -12.54 -5.62 -4.08
CA PRO A 107 -11.25 -5.27 -3.52
C PRO A 107 -11.24 -5.41 -2.00
N LEU A 108 -10.11 -5.82 -1.44
CA LEU A 108 -9.85 -5.73 0.00
C LEU A 108 -9.14 -4.40 0.29
N ASN A 109 -9.86 -3.47 0.88
CA ASN A 109 -9.28 -2.25 1.42
C ASN A 109 -8.81 -2.49 2.85
N SER A 110 -7.63 -1.98 3.18
CA SER A 110 -7.02 -2.19 4.48
C SER A 110 -6.38 -0.91 5.02
N VAL A 111 -6.34 -0.83 6.35
CA VAL A 111 -5.65 0.24 7.09
C VAL A 111 -4.87 -0.38 8.24
N GLY A 112 -3.79 0.28 8.67
CA GLY A 112 -3.02 -0.23 9.78
C GLY A 112 -1.81 0.59 10.17
N ASN A 113 -1.02 0.01 11.06
CA ASN A 113 0.13 0.67 11.66
C ASN A 113 1.35 -0.25 11.70
N TYR A 114 2.50 0.38 11.76
CA TYR A 114 3.78 -0.30 11.92
C TYR A 114 4.28 -0.17 13.36
N ASP A 115 4.67 -1.30 13.89
CA ASP A 115 5.38 -1.41 15.16
C ASP A 115 6.88 -1.53 14.89
N ALA A 116 7.65 -0.54 15.35
CA ALA A 116 9.09 -0.48 15.12
C ALA A 116 9.87 -1.48 15.98
N ASP A 117 9.37 -1.82 17.16
CA ASP A 117 10.06 -2.73 18.10
C ASP A 117 10.01 -4.18 17.57
N THR A 118 8.89 -4.55 16.99
CA THR A 118 8.69 -5.89 16.42
C THR A 118 8.91 -5.95 14.91
N LYS A 119 9.19 -4.82 14.25
CA LYS A 119 9.31 -4.65 12.79
C LYS A 119 8.08 -5.20 12.04
N THR A 120 6.91 -4.98 12.61
CA THR A 120 5.66 -5.56 12.13
C THR A 120 4.75 -4.49 11.56
N LEU A 121 4.35 -4.63 10.30
CA LEU A 121 3.23 -3.90 9.72
C LEU A 121 1.97 -4.74 9.91
N LYS A 122 1.03 -4.23 10.72
CA LYS A 122 -0.27 -4.87 10.95
C LYS A 122 -1.36 -4.06 10.30
N MET A 123 -2.06 -4.68 9.34
CA MET A 123 -3.17 -4.09 8.59
C MET A 123 -4.47 -4.83 8.93
N THR A 124 -5.59 -4.14 8.85
CA THR A 124 -6.92 -4.75 8.98
C THR A 124 -7.80 -4.28 7.84
N GLY A 125 -8.64 -5.18 7.35
CA GLY A 125 -9.61 -4.89 6.31
C GLY A 125 -10.87 -5.73 6.49
N THR A 126 -11.85 -5.49 5.64
CA THR A 126 -13.10 -6.25 5.62
C THR A 126 -13.46 -6.56 4.17
N SER A 127 -13.77 -7.82 3.88
CA SER A 127 -14.31 -8.24 2.58
C SER A 127 -15.46 -9.24 2.80
N PRO A 128 -16.26 -9.53 1.77
CA PRO A 128 -17.26 -10.59 1.87
C PRO A 128 -16.61 -11.95 2.18
N GLY A 129 -17.12 -12.63 3.19
CA GLY A 129 -16.76 -14.02 3.48
C GLY A 129 -17.51 -15.02 2.57
N PRO A 130 -17.26 -16.33 2.74
CA PRO A 130 -17.91 -17.37 1.94
C PRO A 130 -19.44 -17.38 2.02
N ASP A 131 -20.01 -16.84 3.09
CA ASP A 131 -21.46 -16.70 3.31
C ASP A 131 -21.99 -15.32 2.83
N GLY A 132 -21.15 -14.51 2.18
CA GLY A 132 -21.47 -13.16 1.72
C GLY A 132 -21.50 -12.09 2.81
N LYS A 133 -21.26 -12.46 4.10
CA LYS A 133 -21.23 -11.48 5.19
C LYS A 133 -19.85 -10.82 5.29
N PRO A 134 -19.79 -9.58 5.83
CA PRO A 134 -18.53 -8.92 6.09
C PRO A 134 -17.65 -9.75 7.03
N THR A 135 -16.47 -10.13 6.57
CA THR A 135 -15.47 -10.86 7.35
C THR A 135 -14.26 -9.96 7.56
N LYS A 136 -13.84 -9.83 8.82
CA LYS A 136 -12.64 -9.06 9.17
C LYS A 136 -11.40 -9.89 8.89
N HIS A 137 -10.44 -9.26 8.22
CA HIS A 137 -9.11 -9.81 7.96
C HIS A 137 -8.07 -9.04 8.77
N THR A 138 -7.09 -9.76 9.27
CA THR A 138 -5.87 -9.20 9.87
C THR A 138 -4.69 -9.68 9.03
N MET A 139 -3.91 -8.75 8.53
CA MET A 139 -2.70 -8.99 7.74
C MET A 139 -1.50 -8.52 8.54
N THR A 140 -0.50 -9.36 8.66
CA THR A 140 0.72 -9.07 9.41
C THR A 140 1.92 -9.35 8.53
N SER A 141 2.73 -8.32 8.28
CA SER A 141 3.98 -8.42 7.52
C SER A 141 5.15 -8.13 8.43
N VAL A 142 6.18 -8.97 8.40
CA VAL A 142 7.40 -8.77 9.18
C VAL A 142 8.61 -8.84 8.25
N MET A 143 9.36 -7.75 8.17
CA MET A 143 10.65 -7.73 7.49
C MET A 143 11.71 -8.28 8.46
N LYS A 144 12.13 -9.52 8.29
CA LYS A 144 13.14 -10.16 9.14
C LYS A 144 14.52 -9.56 8.93
N ASP A 145 14.88 -9.40 7.66
CA ASP A 145 16.11 -8.77 7.18
C ASP A 145 15.92 -8.26 5.74
N ALA A 146 16.98 -7.82 5.08
CA ALA A 146 16.90 -7.27 3.72
C ALA A 146 16.44 -8.29 2.65
N ASP A 147 16.60 -9.58 2.92
CA ASP A 147 16.33 -10.67 1.97
C ASP A 147 15.17 -11.59 2.39
N HIS A 148 14.63 -11.43 3.61
CA HIS A 148 13.57 -12.31 4.13
C HIS A 148 12.42 -11.52 4.74
N MET A 149 11.22 -11.83 4.30
CA MET A 149 9.97 -11.26 4.82
C MET A 149 8.96 -12.39 5.07
N THR A 150 8.07 -12.20 6.03
CA THR A 150 6.91 -13.07 6.23
C THR A 150 5.63 -12.27 6.17
N PHE A 151 4.58 -12.92 5.67
CA PHE A 151 3.22 -12.41 5.68
C PHE A 151 2.29 -13.46 6.27
N GLN A 152 1.32 -13.03 7.05
CA GLN A 152 0.27 -13.88 7.58
C GLN A 152 -1.07 -13.18 7.41
N MET A 153 -2.06 -13.91 6.92
CA MET A 153 -3.45 -13.49 6.92
C MET A 153 -4.24 -14.32 7.92
N SER A 154 -5.00 -13.65 8.76
CA SER A 154 -5.98 -14.26 9.65
C SER A 154 -7.37 -13.70 9.34
N MET A 155 -8.41 -14.50 9.63
CA MET A 155 -9.81 -14.13 9.49
C MET A 155 -10.56 -14.44 10.78
N VAL A 156 -11.59 -13.66 11.06
CA VAL A 156 -12.51 -13.96 12.17
C VAL A 156 -13.53 -15.00 11.68
N GLY A 157 -13.46 -16.19 12.28
CA GLY A 157 -14.38 -17.28 11.98
C GLY A 157 -15.80 -17.04 12.51
N PRO A 158 -16.76 -17.92 12.17
CA PRO A 158 -18.16 -17.83 12.64
C PRO A 158 -18.30 -17.89 14.17
N ASP A 159 -17.32 -18.49 14.86
CA ASP A 159 -17.23 -18.56 16.32
C ASP A 159 -16.66 -17.30 16.99
N GLY A 160 -16.36 -16.26 16.19
CA GLY A 160 -15.77 -15.01 16.64
C GLY A 160 -14.27 -15.09 16.94
N LYS A 161 -13.62 -16.23 16.70
CA LYS A 161 -12.18 -16.40 16.93
C LYS A 161 -11.38 -16.08 15.68
N GLU A 162 -10.24 -15.46 15.89
CA GLU A 162 -9.28 -15.22 14.81
C GLU A 162 -8.55 -16.53 14.49
N GLN A 163 -8.56 -16.92 13.21
CA GLN A 163 -7.91 -18.12 12.70
C GLN A 163 -6.99 -17.73 11.55
N GLN A 164 -5.81 -18.32 11.52
CA GLN A 164 -4.90 -18.14 10.39
C GLN A 164 -5.50 -18.76 9.14
N ALA A 165 -5.64 -17.96 8.09
CA ALA A 165 -6.08 -18.42 6.79
C ALA A 165 -4.92 -18.99 5.98
N PHE A 166 -3.80 -18.28 5.95
CA PHE A 166 -2.55 -18.69 5.31
C PHE A 166 -1.37 -17.86 5.79
N SER A 167 -0.17 -18.33 5.44
CA SER A 167 1.06 -17.56 5.58
C SER A 167 1.90 -17.64 4.31
N ILE A 168 2.81 -16.66 4.14
CA ILE A 168 3.75 -16.62 3.03
C ILE A 168 5.14 -16.32 3.58
N GLU A 169 6.12 -17.10 3.14
CA GLU A 169 7.52 -16.81 3.34
C GLU A 169 8.12 -16.28 2.04
N TYR A 170 8.78 -15.13 2.12
CA TYR A 170 9.41 -14.48 0.97
C TYR A 170 10.92 -14.51 1.11
N THR A 171 11.59 -14.85 0.01
CA THR A 171 13.04 -14.75 -0.14
C THR A 171 13.34 -13.87 -1.35
N ARG A 172 14.11 -12.81 -1.16
CA ARG A 172 14.46 -11.87 -2.23
C ARG A 172 15.31 -12.55 -3.29
N ARG A 173 14.95 -12.38 -4.56
CA ARG A 173 15.79 -12.81 -5.67
C ARG A 173 17.01 -11.91 -5.79
N LYS A 174 18.19 -12.51 -5.83
CA LYS A 174 19.42 -11.79 -6.16
C LYS A 174 19.42 -11.48 -7.66
N LYS A 175 19.84 -10.26 -7.97
CA LYS A 175 20.04 -9.83 -9.38
C LYS A 175 21.20 -10.57 -9.99
#